data_e44ad919f7a2e00347c70f246a56e595
#
_entry.id   e44ad919f7a2e00347c70f246a56e595
#
_cell.length_a   1.000
_cell.length_b   1.000
_cell.length_c   1.000
_cell.angle_alpha   90.00
_cell.angle_beta   90.00
_cell.angle_gamma   90.00
#
_symmetry.space_group_name_H-M   'P 1'
#
loop_
_entity.id
_entity.type
_entity.pdbx_description
1 polymer ?
#
loop_
_entity_poly.entity_id
_entity_poly.type
_entity_poly.pdbx_seq_one_letter_code
_entity_poly.pdbx_strand_id
1 'polypeptide(L)'
;MELKVIFNDDNGNVISEGMEVRSDDGTCMSHMGFKTLDSMYCGQYIKTLTVGGIGTSPEYRREGLVRKMMNKMLEMAPERGWAVSFLHPFSFSYYRKFGYEKVADHKILVFPIAKLDFAERCTDLEPVDSTEKALDCVKIYNEFSKKRNIMFKRYGTSIYPTSKGGGNRTYIYYDSAKNPASYITFSQEQFFNINRMKSVNFHAHEMAFTTPESLNALFGFIRMFEGEDETVKIHNCAMSPEIDTVLKHYMHTSYTLVPDIAARILDVPTVLKANSYPKDRKGYFTVNVEDTLEFVNGVYGVEYENGIADVKKLPSGSECDLSVPVATFTQLVYGYDEYTPDIVPYMNGAKLYNPQSKFFEAFHKKNNGLFEHF
;
A
#
# COMPACT_ATOMS: atom_id res chain seq x y z
N MET A 1 5.58 -29.85 -7.46
CA MET A 1 5.59 -28.41 -7.12
C MET A 1 6.79 -28.17 -6.24
N GLU A 2 7.67 -27.31 -6.66
CA GLU A 2 8.95 -27.03 -5.98
C GLU A 2 8.90 -25.61 -5.40
N LEU A 3 9.35 -25.45 -4.14
CA LEU A 3 9.53 -24.17 -3.48
C LEU A 3 11.04 -23.82 -3.51
N LYS A 4 11.35 -22.63 -4.01
CA LYS A 4 12.74 -22.12 -4.03
C LYS A 4 12.84 -20.80 -3.28
N VAL A 5 13.83 -20.69 -2.40
CA VAL A 5 14.31 -19.40 -1.90
C VAL A 5 15.24 -18.82 -2.97
N ILE A 6 14.89 -17.64 -3.50
CA ILE A 6 15.58 -17.07 -4.66
C ILE A 6 16.72 -16.16 -4.20
N PHE A 7 16.43 -15.24 -3.28
CA PHE A 7 17.41 -14.31 -2.70
C PHE A 7 16.84 -13.59 -1.45
N ASN A 8 17.73 -12.97 -0.69
CA ASN A 8 17.40 -12.01 0.36
C ASN A 8 17.83 -10.60 -0.08
N ASP A 9 17.35 -9.57 0.63
CA ASP A 9 17.86 -8.21 0.47
C ASP A 9 19.31 -8.09 1.00
N ASP A 10 19.91 -6.90 0.82
CA ASP A 10 21.29 -6.60 1.23
C ASP A 10 21.58 -6.91 2.72
N ASN A 11 20.55 -6.87 3.57
CA ASN A 11 20.64 -7.08 5.00
C ASN A 11 19.93 -8.36 5.49
N GLY A 12 19.38 -9.16 4.60
CA GLY A 12 18.59 -10.35 4.93
C GLY A 12 17.22 -10.08 5.56
N ASN A 13 16.73 -8.84 5.50
CA ASN A 13 15.44 -8.45 6.07
C ASN A 13 14.25 -8.74 5.14
N VAL A 14 14.51 -8.91 3.85
CA VAL A 14 13.52 -9.26 2.83
C VAL A 14 13.85 -10.64 2.30
N ILE A 15 12.93 -11.59 2.48
CA ILE A 15 13.07 -12.96 1.94
C ILE A 15 12.23 -13.06 0.68
N SER A 16 12.89 -13.32 -0.45
CA SER A 16 12.25 -13.57 -1.73
C SER A 16 12.28 -15.06 -2.06
N GLU A 17 11.11 -15.59 -2.37
CA GLU A 17 10.89 -17.02 -2.63
C GLU A 17 10.10 -17.19 -3.92
N GLY A 18 10.13 -18.39 -4.50
CA GLY A 18 9.33 -18.72 -5.66
C GLY A 18 8.79 -20.14 -5.61
N MET A 19 7.66 -20.34 -6.25
CA MET A 19 7.08 -21.66 -6.51
C MET A 19 7.01 -21.92 -8.00
N GLU A 20 7.28 -23.15 -8.38
CA GLU A 20 7.14 -23.64 -9.74
C GLU A 20 6.36 -24.94 -9.79
N VAL A 21 5.58 -25.11 -10.86
CA VAL A 21 5.03 -26.39 -11.26
C VAL A 21 5.74 -26.83 -12.51
N ARG A 22 6.32 -28.02 -12.47
CA ARG A 22 7.08 -28.61 -13.60
C ARG A 22 6.38 -29.86 -14.10
N SER A 23 6.48 -30.13 -15.40
CA SER A 23 6.13 -31.38 -16.04
C SER A 23 7.16 -32.47 -15.73
N ASP A 24 6.87 -33.69 -16.12
CA ASP A 24 7.76 -34.85 -15.86
C ASP A 24 9.11 -34.75 -16.58
N ASP A 25 9.16 -34.03 -17.70
CA ASP A 25 10.41 -33.73 -18.44
C ASP A 25 11.19 -32.55 -17.87
N GLY A 26 10.68 -31.93 -16.78
CA GLY A 26 11.32 -30.81 -16.11
C GLY A 26 10.97 -29.41 -16.66
N THR A 27 10.09 -29.32 -17.68
CA THR A 27 9.65 -28.03 -18.23
C THR A 27 8.85 -27.23 -17.19
N CYS A 28 9.15 -25.95 -16.99
CA CYS A 28 8.40 -25.08 -16.10
C CYS A 28 7.05 -24.72 -16.74
N MET A 29 5.96 -25.25 -16.19
CA MET A 29 4.60 -25.04 -16.65
C MET A 29 4.01 -23.73 -16.12
N SER A 30 4.28 -23.44 -14.85
CA SER A 30 3.79 -22.24 -14.16
C SER A 30 4.71 -21.86 -13.01
N HIS A 31 4.84 -20.56 -12.74
CA HIS A 31 5.66 -20.02 -11.65
C HIS A 31 4.97 -18.86 -10.96
N MET A 32 5.39 -18.56 -9.75
CA MET A 32 5.03 -17.37 -8.98
C MET A 32 6.16 -16.98 -8.04
N GLY A 33 6.36 -15.68 -7.86
CA GLY A 33 7.25 -15.14 -6.84
C GLY A 33 6.46 -14.58 -5.66
N PHE A 34 7.07 -14.59 -4.47
CA PHE A 34 6.51 -13.93 -3.30
C PHE A 34 7.64 -13.49 -2.36
N LYS A 35 7.34 -12.48 -1.54
CA LYS A 35 8.32 -11.93 -0.59
C LYS A 35 7.69 -11.80 0.78
N THR A 36 8.52 -12.01 1.80
CA THR A 36 8.19 -11.65 3.19
C THR A 36 8.76 -10.27 3.48
N LEU A 37 7.90 -9.35 3.90
CA LEU A 37 8.21 -7.95 4.18
C LEU A 37 7.50 -7.54 5.48
N ASP A 38 7.90 -6.40 6.04
CA ASP A 38 7.14 -5.72 7.09
C ASP A 38 6.34 -4.56 6.45
N SER A 39 5.02 -4.55 6.65
CA SER A 39 4.16 -3.45 6.19
C SER A 39 3.56 -2.68 7.35
N MET A 40 3.35 -1.38 7.14
CA MET A 40 2.73 -0.50 8.13
C MET A 40 1.22 -0.75 8.21
N TYR A 41 0.72 -0.94 9.42
CA TYR A 41 -0.70 -0.97 9.73
C TYR A 41 -0.96 -0.23 11.05
N CYS A 42 -1.71 0.85 11.01
CA CYS A 42 -2.08 1.68 12.17
C CYS A 42 -0.87 2.06 13.07
N GLY A 43 0.25 2.44 12.46
CA GLY A 43 1.47 2.88 13.16
C GLY A 43 2.37 1.74 13.65
N GLN A 44 2.07 0.49 13.33
CA GLN A 44 2.84 -0.69 13.68
C GLN A 44 3.24 -1.47 12.42
N TYR A 45 4.43 -2.06 12.42
CA TYR A 45 4.82 -2.99 11.38
C TYR A 45 4.27 -4.39 11.67
N ILE A 46 3.60 -4.97 10.68
CA ILE A 46 3.12 -6.36 10.69
C ILE A 46 3.81 -7.14 9.58
N LYS A 47 4.09 -8.42 9.84
CA LYS A 47 4.73 -9.29 8.86
C LYS A 47 3.77 -9.60 7.71
N THR A 48 4.24 -9.41 6.50
CA THR A 48 3.41 -9.36 5.29
C THR A 48 3.98 -10.25 4.19
N LEU A 49 3.10 -10.88 3.47
CA LEU A 49 3.35 -11.59 2.23
C LEU A 49 3.04 -10.69 1.04
N THR A 50 3.96 -10.50 0.10
CA THR A 50 3.64 -9.91 -1.20
C THR A 50 3.76 -10.95 -2.30
N VAL A 51 2.87 -10.89 -3.28
CA VAL A 51 2.78 -11.87 -4.37
C VAL A 51 2.93 -11.18 -5.71
N GLY A 52 3.86 -11.65 -6.52
CA GLY A 52 4.12 -11.11 -7.86
C GLY A 52 4.70 -12.14 -8.80
N GLY A 53 5.03 -11.73 -10.03
CA GLY A 53 5.70 -12.58 -11.00
C GLY A 53 4.96 -13.88 -11.33
N ILE A 54 3.62 -13.85 -11.39
CA ILE A 54 2.82 -15.05 -11.70
C ILE A 54 2.75 -15.24 -13.21
N GLY A 55 3.24 -16.37 -13.68
CA GLY A 55 3.21 -16.75 -15.09
C GLY A 55 2.79 -18.21 -15.30
N THR A 56 2.11 -18.45 -16.41
CA THR A 56 1.78 -19.81 -16.89
C THR A 56 1.97 -19.85 -18.38
N SER A 57 2.76 -20.80 -18.86
CA SER A 57 2.99 -21.00 -20.30
C SER A 57 1.64 -21.26 -21.01
N PRO A 58 1.45 -20.71 -22.23
CA PRO A 58 0.15 -20.75 -22.90
C PRO A 58 -0.47 -22.14 -23.01
N GLU A 59 0.36 -23.15 -23.26
CA GLU A 59 -0.03 -24.57 -23.44
C GLU A 59 -0.57 -25.22 -22.17
N TYR A 60 -0.23 -24.68 -20.97
CA TYR A 60 -0.65 -25.22 -19.66
C TYR A 60 -1.70 -24.32 -18.96
N ARG A 61 -2.26 -23.34 -19.69
CA ARG A 61 -3.30 -22.48 -19.13
C ARG A 61 -4.60 -23.27 -18.89
N ARG A 62 -5.36 -22.82 -17.88
CA ARG A 62 -6.65 -23.38 -17.45
C ARG A 62 -6.57 -24.74 -16.74
N GLU A 63 -5.39 -25.27 -16.45
CA GLU A 63 -5.17 -26.50 -15.67
C GLU A 63 -5.22 -26.28 -14.15
N GLY A 64 -5.44 -25.07 -13.71
CA GLY A 64 -5.54 -24.73 -12.27
C GLY A 64 -4.19 -24.63 -11.55
N LEU A 65 -3.07 -24.54 -12.28
CA LEU A 65 -1.71 -24.52 -11.71
C LEU A 65 -1.51 -23.34 -10.75
N VAL A 66 -1.92 -22.13 -11.15
CA VAL A 66 -1.87 -20.94 -10.28
C VAL A 66 -2.71 -21.14 -9.02
N ARG A 67 -3.90 -21.76 -9.12
CA ARG A 67 -4.73 -22.06 -7.95
C ARG A 67 -4.01 -22.97 -6.96
N LYS A 68 -3.34 -24.01 -7.45
CA LYS A 68 -2.56 -24.93 -6.59
C LYS A 68 -1.45 -24.20 -5.86
N MET A 69 -0.70 -23.35 -6.56
CA MET A 69 0.39 -22.54 -5.97
C MET A 69 -0.15 -21.52 -4.95
N MET A 70 -1.18 -20.75 -5.32
CA MET A 70 -1.80 -19.76 -4.41
C MET A 70 -2.31 -20.43 -3.12
N ASN A 71 -3.06 -21.52 -3.21
CA ASN A 71 -3.55 -22.20 -2.02
C ASN A 71 -2.39 -22.71 -1.14
N LYS A 72 -1.38 -23.35 -1.74
CA LYS A 72 -0.22 -23.84 -1.00
C LYS A 72 0.54 -22.73 -0.31
N MET A 73 0.74 -21.59 -0.98
CA MET A 73 1.40 -20.43 -0.41
C MET A 73 0.59 -19.86 0.77
N LEU A 74 -0.73 -19.69 0.62
CA LEU A 74 -1.58 -19.17 1.68
C LEU A 74 -1.64 -20.09 2.92
N GLU A 75 -1.58 -21.41 2.73
CA GLU A 75 -1.51 -22.40 3.82
C GLU A 75 -0.23 -22.28 4.65
N MET A 76 0.84 -21.70 4.12
CA MET A 76 2.10 -21.47 4.85
C MET A 76 2.04 -20.31 5.84
N ALA A 77 0.97 -19.50 5.82
CA ALA A 77 0.90 -18.26 6.59
C ALA A 77 1.15 -18.41 8.10
N PRO A 78 0.58 -19.41 8.81
CA PRO A 78 0.84 -19.58 10.24
C PRO A 78 2.31 -19.86 10.56
N GLU A 79 2.97 -20.72 9.76
CA GLU A 79 4.39 -21.07 9.95
C GLU A 79 5.32 -19.90 9.66
N ARG A 80 4.94 -19.03 8.72
CA ARG A 80 5.70 -17.85 8.32
C ARG A 80 5.37 -16.61 9.14
N GLY A 81 4.29 -16.64 9.91
CA GLY A 81 3.78 -15.52 10.69
C GLY A 81 3.27 -14.36 9.83
N TRP A 82 2.78 -14.63 8.63
CA TRP A 82 2.19 -13.61 7.77
C TRP A 82 0.81 -13.20 8.26
N ALA A 83 0.65 -11.93 8.60
CA ALA A 83 -0.63 -11.38 9.05
C ALA A 83 -1.53 -10.98 7.89
N VAL A 84 -0.95 -10.54 6.78
CA VAL A 84 -1.66 -10.08 5.59
C VAL A 84 -0.87 -10.42 4.32
N SER A 85 -1.58 -10.60 3.21
CA SER A 85 -0.97 -10.71 1.89
C SER A 85 -1.44 -9.58 0.98
N PHE A 86 -0.51 -9.02 0.18
CA PHE A 86 -0.79 -8.01 -0.84
C PHE A 86 -0.38 -8.47 -2.23
N LEU A 87 -1.10 -7.97 -3.25
CA LEU A 87 -0.72 -8.11 -4.65
C LEU A 87 -1.27 -6.95 -5.49
N HIS A 88 -0.64 -6.71 -6.65
CA HIS A 88 -1.18 -5.86 -7.71
C HIS A 88 -1.98 -6.74 -8.67
N PRO A 89 -3.32 -6.66 -8.66
CA PRO A 89 -4.15 -7.59 -9.42
C PRO A 89 -4.26 -7.16 -10.88
N PHE A 90 -3.96 -8.05 -11.83
CA PHE A 90 -4.40 -7.86 -13.21
C PHE A 90 -5.94 -7.96 -13.36
N SER A 91 -6.60 -8.60 -12.39
CA SER A 91 -8.05 -8.76 -12.30
C SER A 91 -8.49 -8.99 -10.85
N PHE A 92 -9.24 -8.05 -10.28
CA PHE A 92 -9.82 -8.21 -8.94
C PHE A 92 -10.77 -9.41 -8.86
N SER A 93 -11.60 -9.64 -9.89
CA SER A 93 -12.53 -10.77 -9.93
C SER A 93 -11.81 -12.13 -9.89
N TYR A 94 -10.60 -12.19 -10.44
CA TYR A 94 -9.78 -13.41 -10.37
C TYR A 94 -9.26 -13.65 -8.95
N TYR A 95 -8.71 -12.61 -8.30
CA TYR A 95 -8.10 -12.76 -6.98
C TYR A 95 -9.11 -12.80 -5.83
N ARG A 96 -10.34 -12.31 -6.04
CA ARG A 96 -11.45 -12.53 -5.09
C ARG A 96 -11.72 -14.02 -4.81
N LYS A 97 -11.45 -14.91 -5.77
CA LYS A 97 -11.53 -16.36 -5.57
C LYS A 97 -10.56 -16.90 -4.52
N PHE A 98 -9.54 -16.13 -4.19
CA PHE A 98 -8.57 -16.41 -3.15
C PHE A 98 -8.74 -15.52 -1.91
N GLY A 99 -9.86 -14.86 -1.77
CA GLY A 99 -10.18 -14.01 -0.61
C GLY A 99 -9.52 -12.64 -0.59
N TYR A 100 -8.96 -12.17 -1.71
CA TYR A 100 -8.42 -10.80 -1.82
C TYR A 100 -9.52 -9.81 -2.16
N GLU A 101 -9.40 -8.59 -1.65
CA GLU A 101 -10.26 -7.46 -2.02
C GLU A 101 -9.45 -6.17 -2.12
N LYS A 102 -9.97 -5.22 -2.88
CA LYS A 102 -9.35 -3.90 -3.07
C LYS A 102 -9.24 -3.15 -1.75
N VAL A 103 -8.03 -2.66 -1.44
CA VAL A 103 -7.75 -1.87 -0.23
C VAL A 103 -7.09 -0.52 -0.50
N ALA A 104 -6.58 -0.28 -1.70
CA ALA A 104 -6.02 1.01 -2.08
C ALA A 104 -6.18 1.27 -3.59
N ASP A 105 -6.22 2.57 -3.92
CA ASP A 105 -6.14 3.08 -5.29
C ASP A 105 -4.79 3.80 -5.49
N HIS A 106 -4.28 3.73 -6.70
CA HIS A 106 -3.26 4.65 -7.18
C HIS A 106 -3.93 5.95 -7.62
N LYS A 107 -3.74 7.02 -6.86
CA LYS A 107 -4.26 8.35 -7.17
C LYS A 107 -3.18 9.17 -7.89
N ILE A 108 -3.51 9.66 -9.06
CA ILE A 108 -2.67 10.58 -9.82
C ILE A 108 -3.34 11.95 -9.79
N LEU A 109 -2.58 12.94 -9.38
CA LEU A 109 -2.99 14.34 -9.37
C LEU A 109 -2.27 15.08 -10.49
N VAL A 110 -3.01 15.80 -11.34
CA VAL A 110 -2.45 16.58 -12.45
C VAL A 110 -2.96 18.02 -12.39
N PHE A 111 -2.04 18.98 -12.46
CA PHE A 111 -2.37 20.41 -12.44
C PHE A 111 -1.30 21.24 -13.17
N PRO A 112 -1.63 22.45 -13.65
CA PRO A 112 -0.65 23.36 -14.23
C PRO A 112 0.39 23.80 -13.18
N ILE A 113 1.68 23.79 -13.54
CA ILE A 113 2.77 24.16 -12.61
C ILE A 113 2.62 25.58 -12.06
N ALA A 114 2.05 26.51 -12.83
CA ALA A 114 1.76 27.88 -12.40
C ALA A 114 0.84 27.97 -11.18
N LYS A 115 0.12 26.88 -10.82
CA LYS A 115 -0.71 26.83 -9.60
C LYS A 115 0.09 26.65 -8.31
N LEU A 116 1.39 26.47 -8.42
CA LEU A 116 2.32 26.48 -7.29
C LEU A 116 2.78 27.88 -6.87
N ASP A 117 2.07 28.94 -7.30
CA ASP A 117 2.39 30.33 -6.97
C ASP A 117 2.41 30.64 -5.48
N PHE A 118 1.73 29.82 -4.66
CA PHE A 118 1.73 29.90 -3.19
C PHE A 118 3.04 29.41 -2.54
N ALA A 119 3.83 28.59 -3.23
CA ALA A 119 5.08 28.06 -2.72
C ALA A 119 6.25 28.96 -3.14
N GLU A 120 7.09 29.38 -2.20
CA GLU A 120 8.34 30.07 -2.53
C GLU A 120 9.29 29.12 -3.24
N ARG A 121 10.01 29.60 -4.28
CA ARG A 121 11.01 28.79 -4.98
C ARG A 121 12.09 28.31 -4.03
N CYS A 122 12.39 27.03 -4.04
CA CYS A 122 13.36 26.40 -3.15
C CYS A 122 14.52 25.81 -3.95
N THR A 123 15.73 26.34 -3.70
CA THR A 123 16.97 25.87 -4.32
C THR A 123 17.78 24.95 -3.42
N ASP A 124 17.32 24.69 -2.20
CA ASP A 124 18.08 24.02 -1.14
C ASP A 124 17.98 22.49 -1.21
N LEU A 125 17.28 21.94 -2.23
CA LEU A 125 17.27 20.49 -2.45
C LEU A 125 18.58 20.06 -3.11
N GLU A 126 19.19 19.02 -2.56
CA GLU A 126 20.43 18.43 -3.04
C GLU A 126 20.15 17.14 -3.83
N PRO A 127 20.92 16.84 -4.90
CA PRO A 127 20.80 15.56 -5.59
C PRO A 127 21.25 14.42 -4.66
N VAL A 128 20.54 13.28 -4.73
CA VAL A 128 20.94 12.06 -4.05
C VAL A 128 21.99 11.34 -4.88
N ASP A 129 23.26 11.63 -4.59
CA ASP A 129 24.43 11.19 -5.32
C ASP A 129 25.38 10.27 -4.51
N SER A 130 24.99 9.93 -3.29
CA SER A 130 25.73 9.08 -2.37
C SER A 130 24.83 8.10 -1.63
N THR A 131 25.43 7.01 -1.13
CA THR A 131 24.74 6.04 -0.27
C THR A 131 24.24 6.68 1.02
N GLU A 132 24.96 7.64 1.58
CA GLU A 132 24.56 8.36 2.80
C GLU A 132 23.25 9.11 2.58
N LYS A 133 23.14 9.92 1.52
CA LYS A 133 21.90 10.64 1.16
C LYS A 133 20.75 9.66 0.85
N ALA A 134 21.05 8.53 0.21
CA ALA A 134 20.04 7.50 -0.03
C ALA A 134 19.54 6.87 1.29
N LEU A 135 20.41 6.66 2.28
CA LEU A 135 20.01 6.22 3.62
C LEU A 135 19.17 7.29 4.36
N ASP A 136 19.45 8.57 4.12
CA ASP A 136 18.61 9.65 4.64
C ASP A 136 17.20 9.63 4.01
N CYS A 137 17.09 9.35 2.71
CA CYS A 137 15.78 9.11 2.08
C CYS A 137 15.04 7.91 2.72
N VAL A 138 15.74 6.81 3.07
CA VAL A 138 15.14 5.69 3.82
C VAL A 138 14.59 6.14 5.17
N LYS A 139 15.31 6.99 5.90
CA LYS A 139 14.84 7.53 7.20
C LYS A 139 13.57 8.36 7.01
N ILE A 140 13.56 9.29 6.03
CA ILE A 140 12.39 10.10 5.69
C ILE A 140 11.20 9.21 5.33
N TYR A 141 11.41 8.25 4.43
CA TYR A 141 10.35 7.32 4.01
C TYR A 141 9.76 6.54 5.18
N ASN A 142 10.60 5.95 6.03
CA ASN A 142 10.13 5.17 7.17
C ASN A 142 9.40 6.04 8.20
N GLU A 143 9.77 7.31 8.36
CA GLU A 143 9.03 8.26 9.19
C GLU A 143 7.69 8.65 8.54
N PHE A 144 7.69 8.95 7.24
CA PHE A 144 6.50 9.24 6.45
C PHE A 144 5.49 8.09 6.48
N SER A 145 5.96 6.85 6.46
CA SER A 145 5.13 5.64 6.44
C SER A 145 4.34 5.42 7.73
N LYS A 146 4.81 5.91 8.89
CA LYS A 146 4.15 5.69 10.20
C LYS A 146 2.71 6.18 10.29
N LYS A 147 2.34 7.16 9.47
CA LYS A 147 0.98 7.75 9.41
C LYS A 147 0.11 7.16 8.30
N ARG A 148 0.58 6.11 7.62
CA ARG A 148 -0.03 5.52 6.44
C ARG A 148 -0.05 4.00 6.53
N ASN A 149 -0.99 3.36 5.87
CA ASN A 149 -1.07 1.90 5.87
C ASN A 149 -0.55 1.33 4.55
N ILE A 150 -0.18 0.05 4.60
CA ILE A 150 0.31 -0.77 3.48
C ILE A 150 1.80 -0.52 3.18
N MET A 151 2.33 0.67 3.41
CA MET A 151 3.72 1.02 3.11
C MET A 151 4.71 0.04 3.75
N PHE A 152 5.64 -0.49 2.94
CA PHE A 152 6.65 -1.44 3.41
C PHE A 152 7.78 -0.71 4.14
N LYS A 153 8.35 -1.36 5.14
CA LYS A 153 9.57 -0.88 5.76
C LYS A 153 10.74 -0.99 4.77
N ARG A 154 11.44 0.10 4.56
CA ARG A 154 12.65 0.12 3.73
C ARG A 154 13.90 -0.06 4.57
N TYR A 155 14.78 -0.92 4.10
CA TYR A 155 16.07 -1.22 4.74
C TYR A 155 17.24 -0.84 3.83
N GLY A 156 17.08 -1.01 2.51
CA GLY A 156 18.11 -0.77 1.53
C GLY A 156 17.90 0.51 0.72
N THR A 157 18.93 0.91 0.00
CA THR A 157 19.00 2.16 -0.78
C THR A 157 18.80 1.96 -2.28
N SER A 158 18.69 0.72 -2.75
CA SER A 158 18.69 0.36 -4.18
C SER A 158 17.55 0.96 -5.00
N ILE A 159 16.47 1.41 -4.34
CA ILE A 159 15.31 2.02 -5.00
C ILE A 159 15.50 3.50 -5.35
N TYR A 160 16.56 4.15 -4.83
CA TYR A 160 16.81 5.57 -5.10
C TYR A 160 17.77 5.71 -6.29
N PRO A 161 17.29 6.19 -7.45
CA PRO A 161 18.17 6.41 -8.59
C PRO A 161 19.17 7.52 -8.29
N THR A 162 20.44 7.13 -8.34
CA THR A 162 21.58 8.04 -8.13
C THR A 162 22.14 8.57 -9.45
N SER A 163 21.51 8.29 -10.60
CA SER A 163 22.06 8.60 -11.92
C SER A 163 21.98 10.08 -12.25
N LYS A 164 23.09 10.62 -12.78
CA LYS A 164 23.22 11.99 -13.28
C LYS A 164 22.67 12.17 -14.72
N GLY A 165 22.13 11.13 -15.34
CA GLY A 165 21.68 11.16 -16.74
C GLY A 165 20.27 10.64 -16.91
N GLY A 166 19.55 11.14 -17.91
CA GLY A 166 18.17 10.93 -18.32
C GLY A 166 17.40 9.76 -17.68
N GLY A 167 16.29 10.04 -17.04
CA GLY A 167 15.48 9.09 -16.28
C GLY A 167 15.04 9.68 -14.95
N ASN A 168 14.72 8.83 -14.00
CA ASN A 168 14.31 9.26 -12.68
C ASN A 168 15.50 9.85 -11.89
N ARG A 169 15.28 10.99 -11.26
CA ARG A 169 16.24 11.67 -10.40
C ARG A 169 15.65 11.83 -9.02
N THR A 170 16.48 11.70 -7.97
CA THR A 170 16.05 11.91 -6.58
C THR A 170 16.79 13.11 -6.00
N TYR A 171 16.04 14.01 -5.34
CA TYR A 171 16.55 15.15 -4.61
C TYR A 171 16.02 15.12 -3.18
N ILE A 172 16.89 15.52 -2.24
CA ILE A 172 16.61 15.52 -0.80
C ILE A 172 16.69 16.95 -0.24
N TYR A 173 15.81 17.27 0.69
CA TYR A 173 15.81 18.52 1.46
C TYR A 173 16.18 18.22 2.91
N TYR A 174 17.08 19.04 3.44
CA TYR A 174 17.44 19.08 4.85
C TYR A 174 16.86 20.33 5.51
N ASP A 175 16.32 20.19 6.72
CA ASP A 175 15.81 21.32 7.50
C ASP A 175 16.93 22.27 7.95
N SER A 176 16.58 23.37 8.61
CA SER A 176 17.53 24.35 9.12
C SER A 176 18.54 23.77 10.13
N ALA A 177 18.18 22.67 10.80
CA ALA A 177 19.05 21.94 11.72
C ALA A 177 19.86 20.83 11.02
N LYS A 178 19.81 20.76 9.68
CA LYS A 178 20.47 19.74 8.84
C LYS A 178 19.95 18.30 9.05
N ASN A 179 18.73 18.15 9.53
CA ASN A 179 18.07 16.86 9.54
C ASN A 179 17.40 16.57 8.18
N PRO A 180 17.43 15.32 7.69
CA PRO A 180 16.73 14.93 6.47
C PRO A 180 15.22 15.07 6.69
N ALA A 181 14.53 15.85 5.86
CA ALA A 181 13.16 16.26 6.10
C ALA A 181 12.17 15.89 4.97
N SER A 182 12.59 15.93 3.72
CA SER A 182 11.79 15.45 2.60
C SER A 182 12.64 15.05 1.40
N TYR A 183 12.07 14.27 0.48
CA TYR A 183 12.69 13.98 -0.82
C TYR A 183 11.62 13.83 -1.91
N ILE A 184 12.08 13.99 -3.13
CA ILE A 184 11.29 13.77 -4.33
C ILE A 184 12.08 12.94 -5.35
N THR A 185 11.42 11.91 -5.90
CA THR A 185 11.91 11.21 -7.09
C THR A 185 11.04 11.61 -8.27
N PHE A 186 11.64 12.15 -9.32
CA PHE A 186 10.92 12.70 -10.45
C PHE A 186 11.60 12.44 -11.79
N SER A 187 10.84 12.59 -12.85
CA SER A 187 11.32 12.68 -14.23
C SER A 187 10.60 13.81 -14.98
N GLN A 188 11.15 14.17 -16.13
CA GLN A 188 10.51 15.09 -17.06
C GLN A 188 10.17 14.34 -18.35
N GLU A 189 8.91 14.36 -18.73
CA GLU A 189 8.41 13.76 -19.97
C GLU A 189 8.24 14.83 -21.04
N GLN A 190 8.96 14.68 -22.17
CA GLN A 190 8.82 15.56 -23.31
C GLN A 190 7.78 15.01 -24.28
N PHE A 191 6.90 15.87 -24.76
CA PHE A 191 5.91 15.52 -25.77
C PHE A 191 5.72 16.69 -26.75
N PHE A 192 5.11 16.41 -27.91
CA PHE A 192 4.71 17.47 -28.82
C PHE A 192 3.21 17.74 -28.65
N ASN A 193 2.86 18.97 -28.33
CA ASN A 193 1.47 19.40 -28.24
C ASN A 193 0.79 19.43 -29.62
N ILE A 194 -0.51 19.74 -29.66
CA ILE A 194 -1.31 19.78 -30.86
C ILE A 194 -0.74 20.73 -31.95
N ASN A 195 -0.02 21.76 -31.55
CA ASN A 195 0.64 22.72 -32.43
C ASN A 195 2.07 22.28 -32.84
N ARG A 196 2.46 21.04 -32.53
CA ARG A 196 3.81 20.48 -32.73
C ARG A 196 4.91 21.25 -32.01
N MET A 197 4.56 22.02 -31.00
CA MET A 197 5.53 22.63 -30.09
C MET A 197 5.92 21.62 -29.02
N LYS A 198 7.19 21.64 -28.65
CA LYS A 198 7.73 20.83 -27.56
C LYS A 198 7.13 21.33 -26.25
N SER A 199 6.52 20.43 -25.51
CA SER A 199 6.01 20.64 -24.15
C SER A 199 6.63 19.63 -23.22
N VAL A 200 6.73 19.95 -21.94
CA VAL A 200 7.33 19.10 -20.91
C VAL A 200 6.36 18.98 -19.75
N ASN A 201 6.23 17.77 -19.21
CA ASN A 201 5.50 17.51 -17.97
C ASN A 201 6.47 17.07 -16.87
N PHE A 202 6.27 17.64 -15.71
CA PHE A 202 6.98 17.22 -14.50
C PHE A 202 6.24 16.04 -13.85
N HIS A 203 6.89 14.90 -13.70
CA HIS A 203 6.35 13.70 -13.07
C HIS A 203 7.01 13.47 -11.72
N ALA A 204 6.33 13.77 -10.63
CA ALA A 204 6.71 13.37 -9.29
C ALA A 204 6.23 11.92 -9.06
N HIS A 205 7.16 10.97 -9.15
CA HIS A 205 6.87 9.54 -8.96
C HIS A 205 6.73 9.18 -7.50
N GLU A 206 7.53 9.80 -6.64
CA GLU A 206 7.54 9.58 -5.21
C GLU A 206 7.85 10.87 -4.47
N MET A 207 7.06 11.22 -3.48
CA MET A 207 7.26 12.36 -2.59
C MET A 207 7.05 11.91 -1.15
N ALA A 208 8.06 12.04 -0.30
CA ALA A 208 7.95 11.80 1.13
C ALA A 208 8.44 13.03 1.91
N PHE A 209 7.72 13.34 2.99
CA PHE A 209 7.95 14.54 3.80
C PHE A 209 7.56 14.28 5.25
N THR A 210 8.21 14.97 6.18
CA THR A 210 7.98 14.78 7.61
C THR A 210 7.25 15.95 8.26
N THR A 211 7.33 17.14 7.65
CA THR A 211 6.74 18.38 8.17
C THR A 211 6.06 19.19 7.07
N PRO A 212 5.12 20.12 7.41
CA PRO A 212 4.54 21.06 6.44
C PRO A 212 5.58 21.91 5.71
N GLU A 213 6.64 22.35 6.41
CA GLU A 213 7.74 23.10 5.84
C GLU A 213 8.46 22.29 4.75
N SER A 214 8.80 21.03 5.03
CA SER A 214 9.50 20.17 4.09
C SER A 214 8.63 19.80 2.88
N LEU A 215 7.29 19.72 3.02
CA LEU A 215 6.36 19.59 1.89
C LEU A 215 6.34 20.87 1.04
N ASN A 216 6.31 22.04 1.65
CA ASN A 216 6.39 23.32 0.93
C ASN A 216 7.71 23.46 0.18
N ALA A 217 8.83 22.99 0.73
CA ALA A 217 10.12 22.97 0.04
C ALA A 217 10.07 22.12 -1.23
N LEU A 218 9.38 20.95 -1.21
CA LEU A 218 9.17 20.14 -2.41
C LEU A 218 8.35 20.88 -3.47
N PHE A 219 7.27 21.57 -3.09
CA PHE A 219 6.50 22.38 -4.03
C PHE A 219 7.31 23.56 -4.59
N GLY A 220 8.12 24.21 -3.74
CA GLY A 220 9.04 25.27 -4.17
C GLY A 220 10.08 24.77 -5.15
N PHE A 221 10.59 23.55 -4.96
CA PHE A 221 11.51 22.91 -5.91
C PHE A 221 10.82 22.60 -7.24
N ILE A 222 9.61 22.00 -7.23
CA ILE A 222 8.85 21.77 -8.45
C ILE A 222 8.61 23.08 -9.20
N ARG A 223 8.31 24.17 -8.48
CA ARG A 223 8.12 25.50 -9.08
C ARG A 223 9.35 26.06 -9.79
N MET A 224 10.55 25.57 -9.48
CA MET A 224 11.77 25.98 -10.23
C MET A 224 11.71 25.60 -11.72
N PHE A 225 10.88 24.64 -12.09
CA PHE A 225 10.67 24.18 -13.46
C PHE A 225 9.59 24.98 -14.21
N GLU A 226 8.98 25.98 -13.56
CA GLU A 226 8.02 26.89 -14.21
C GLU A 226 8.67 27.61 -15.40
N GLY A 227 8.03 27.54 -16.56
CA GLY A 227 8.54 28.04 -17.83
C GLY A 227 9.15 26.99 -18.74
N GLU A 228 9.58 25.84 -18.20
CA GLU A 228 9.97 24.67 -18.99
C GLU A 228 8.84 23.63 -19.02
N ASP A 229 8.24 23.37 -17.86
CA ASP A 229 7.18 22.38 -17.66
C ASP A 229 5.81 23.07 -17.63
N GLU A 230 4.83 22.47 -18.34
CA GLU A 230 3.46 22.99 -18.36
C GLU A 230 2.63 22.44 -17.20
N THR A 231 2.77 21.16 -16.90
CA THR A 231 1.98 20.47 -15.87
C THR A 231 2.84 19.69 -14.90
N VAL A 232 2.31 19.54 -13.71
CA VAL A 232 2.81 18.64 -12.67
C VAL A 232 1.88 17.45 -12.57
N LYS A 233 2.46 16.24 -12.56
CA LYS A 233 1.77 14.99 -12.30
C LYS A 233 2.37 14.36 -11.04
N ILE A 234 1.57 14.26 -9.97
CA ILE A 234 1.99 13.62 -8.73
C ILE A 234 1.35 12.24 -8.65
N HIS A 235 2.18 11.21 -8.59
CA HIS A 235 1.77 9.83 -8.49
C HIS A 235 1.58 9.40 -7.02
N ASN A 236 0.73 8.39 -6.79
CA ASN A 236 0.50 7.79 -5.46
C ASN A 236 0.10 8.77 -4.35
N CYS A 237 -0.63 9.84 -4.69
CA CYS A 237 -1.04 10.82 -3.70
C CYS A 237 -2.30 10.41 -2.89
N ALA A 238 -2.86 9.21 -3.11
CA ALA A 238 -4.04 8.74 -2.35
C ALA A 238 -3.80 8.67 -0.83
N MET A 239 -2.55 8.35 -0.44
CA MET A 239 -2.13 8.26 0.95
C MET A 239 -1.64 9.58 1.56
N SER A 240 -1.72 10.68 0.81
CA SER A 240 -1.18 11.99 1.24
C SER A 240 -2.23 13.08 1.15
N PRO A 241 -3.23 13.10 2.07
CA PRO A 241 -4.25 14.14 2.12
C PRO A 241 -3.64 15.53 2.36
N GLU A 242 -2.43 15.60 2.90
CA GLU A 242 -1.67 16.84 3.09
C GLU A 242 -1.42 17.57 1.76
N ILE A 243 -1.15 16.83 0.68
CA ILE A 243 -0.94 17.40 -0.66
C ILE A 243 -2.21 18.11 -1.13
N ASP A 244 -3.38 17.48 -0.99
CA ASP A 244 -4.67 18.09 -1.35
C ASP A 244 -4.95 19.36 -0.51
N THR A 245 -4.57 19.33 0.78
CA THR A 245 -4.82 20.45 1.72
C THR A 245 -3.98 21.66 1.40
N VAL A 246 -2.73 21.49 0.93
CA VAL A 246 -1.82 22.62 0.62
C VAL A 246 -2.15 23.26 -0.73
N LEU A 247 -2.71 22.49 -1.68
CA LEU A 247 -3.08 23.04 -2.98
C LEU A 247 -4.25 24.02 -2.84
N LYS A 248 -4.00 25.29 -3.15
CA LYS A 248 -4.98 26.38 -2.99
C LYS A 248 -5.87 26.59 -4.19
N HIS A 249 -5.47 26.09 -5.35
CA HIS A 249 -6.14 26.34 -6.63
C HIS A 249 -6.57 25.02 -7.28
N TYR A 250 -7.86 24.72 -7.17
CA TYR A 250 -8.42 23.48 -7.72
C TYR A 250 -8.91 23.60 -9.17
N MET A 251 -8.98 24.83 -9.73
CA MET A 251 -9.34 25.01 -11.16
C MET A 251 -8.26 24.39 -12.06
N HIS A 252 -8.70 23.62 -13.04
CA HIS A 252 -7.84 22.86 -13.97
C HIS A 252 -7.03 21.73 -13.30
N THR A 253 -7.38 21.37 -12.08
CA THR A 253 -6.82 20.19 -11.39
C THR A 253 -7.64 18.96 -11.76
N SER A 254 -6.98 17.88 -12.14
CA SER A 254 -7.65 16.60 -12.40
C SER A 254 -7.10 15.49 -11.51
N TYR A 255 -7.97 14.54 -11.16
CA TYR A 255 -7.64 13.36 -10.37
C TYR A 255 -7.97 12.12 -11.18
N THR A 256 -7.03 11.19 -11.27
CA THR A 256 -7.27 9.86 -11.79
C THR A 256 -7.10 8.86 -10.66
N LEU A 257 -8.13 8.04 -10.41
CA LEU A 257 -8.09 6.94 -9.47
C LEU A 257 -8.04 5.63 -10.25
N VAL A 258 -7.00 4.85 -10.01
CA VAL A 258 -6.82 3.53 -10.62
C VAL A 258 -6.83 2.50 -9.49
N PRO A 259 -7.76 1.51 -9.50
CA PRO A 259 -7.70 0.40 -8.56
C PRO A 259 -6.34 -0.28 -8.64
N ASP A 260 -5.63 -0.39 -7.48
CA ASP A 260 -4.22 -0.77 -7.51
C ASP A 260 -3.92 -2.00 -6.63
N ILE A 261 -4.16 -1.92 -5.33
CA ILE A 261 -3.73 -2.94 -4.38
C ILE A 261 -4.90 -3.78 -3.90
N ALA A 262 -4.75 -5.09 -4.00
CA ALA A 262 -5.60 -6.05 -3.33
C ALA A 262 -4.89 -6.66 -2.12
N ALA A 263 -5.63 -6.84 -1.03
CA ALA A 263 -5.16 -7.48 0.20
C ALA A 263 -6.03 -8.65 0.63
N ARG A 264 -5.44 -9.53 1.43
CA ARG A 264 -6.11 -10.60 2.15
C ARG A 264 -5.54 -10.73 3.55
N ILE A 265 -6.37 -10.66 4.57
CA ILE A 265 -5.97 -10.94 5.96
C ILE A 265 -5.75 -12.46 6.11
N LEU A 266 -4.64 -12.83 6.77
CA LEU A 266 -4.21 -14.20 7.04
C LEU A 266 -4.15 -14.51 8.54
N ASP A 267 -3.94 -13.49 9.39
CA ASP A 267 -3.99 -13.60 10.85
C ASP A 267 -4.91 -12.52 11.40
N VAL A 268 -6.17 -12.92 11.62
CA VAL A 268 -7.23 -12.01 12.11
C VAL A 268 -6.89 -11.42 13.48
N PRO A 269 -6.45 -12.21 14.49
CA PRO A 269 -6.05 -11.66 15.80
C PRO A 269 -4.94 -10.62 15.70
N THR A 270 -3.90 -10.86 14.93
CA THR A 270 -2.78 -9.91 14.77
C THR A 270 -3.25 -8.59 14.18
N VAL A 271 -4.04 -8.62 13.12
CA VAL A 271 -4.54 -7.39 12.48
C VAL A 271 -5.54 -6.64 13.37
N LEU A 272 -6.44 -7.35 14.05
CA LEU A 272 -7.37 -6.73 14.98
C LEU A 272 -6.66 -6.10 16.19
N LYS A 273 -5.63 -6.75 16.77
CA LYS A 273 -4.82 -6.17 17.86
C LYS A 273 -4.01 -4.95 17.42
N ALA A 274 -3.53 -4.94 16.18
CA ALA A 274 -2.74 -3.83 15.64
C ALA A 274 -3.58 -2.62 15.21
N ASN A 275 -4.91 -2.72 15.16
CA ASN A 275 -5.77 -1.60 14.80
C ASN A 275 -5.71 -0.46 15.83
N SER A 276 -5.92 0.77 15.37
CA SER A 276 -6.06 1.93 16.24
C SER A 276 -7.49 2.03 16.78
N TYR A 277 -7.66 1.79 18.06
CA TYR A 277 -8.95 1.93 18.74
C TYR A 277 -9.12 3.29 19.40
N PRO A 278 -10.38 3.74 19.68
CA PRO A 278 -10.63 4.94 20.45
C PRO A 278 -9.98 4.88 21.85
N LYS A 279 -9.26 5.95 22.22
CA LYS A 279 -8.56 6.04 23.52
C LYS A 279 -9.45 6.52 24.67
N ASP A 280 -10.54 7.21 24.35
CA ASP A 280 -11.43 7.88 25.28
C ASP A 280 -12.65 7.03 25.67
N ARG A 281 -12.75 5.83 25.16
CA ARG A 281 -13.89 4.94 25.38
C ARG A 281 -13.48 3.46 25.30
N LYS A 282 -14.37 2.63 25.84
CA LYS A 282 -14.28 1.16 25.72
C LYS A 282 -15.41 0.63 24.85
N GLY A 283 -15.20 -0.52 24.27
CA GLY A 283 -16.21 -1.21 23.48
C GLY A 283 -15.96 -2.69 23.36
N TYR A 284 -17.01 -3.38 22.97
CA TYR A 284 -16.97 -4.81 22.63
C TYR A 284 -17.75 -5.03 21.36
N PHE A 285 -17.24 -5.85 20.46
CA PHE A 285 -17.95 -6.33 19.29
C PHE A 285 -17.52 -7.74 18.91
N THR A 286 -18.36 -8.41 18.12
CA THR A 286 -18.06 -9.73 17.59
C THR A 286 -18.18 -9.73 16.07
N VAL A 287 -17.25 -10.39 15.39
CA VAL A 287 -17.24 -10.56 13.94
C VAL A 287 -17.00 -12.02 13.58
N ASN A 288 -17.84 -12.59 12.74
CA ASN A 288 -17.61 -13.87 12.09
C ASN A 288 -16.91 -13.64 10.74
N VAL A 289 -15.72 -14.18 10.59
CA VAL A 289 -14.95 -14.15 9.33
C VAL A 289 -15.10 -15.50 8.65
N GLU A 290 -15.74 -15.50 7.48
CA GLU A 290 -15.95 -16.72 6.68
C GLU A 290 -14.76 -16.92 5.72
N ASP A 291 -14.05 -18.03 5.87
CA ASP A 291 -12.90 -18.39 5.01
C ASP A 291 -12.80 -19.89 4.80
N THR A 292 -12.14 -20.28 3.71
CA THR A 292 -11.75 -21.67 3.43
C THR A 292 -10.52 -22.12 4.23
N LEU A 293 -9.70 -21.18 4.72
CA LEU A 293 -8.57 -21.46 5.60
C LEU A 293 -9.06 -21.52 7.06
N GLU A 294 -8.99 -22.68 7.69
CA GLU A 294 -9.52 -22.93 9.04
C GLU A 294 -8.92 -22.01 10.11
N PHE A 295 -7.65 -21.63 9.95
CA PHE A 295 -6.98 -20.71 10.88
C PHE A 295 -7.46 -19.26 10.78
N VAL A 296 -8.06 -18.86 9.65
CA VAL A 296 -8.71 -17.56 9.45
C VAL A 296 -10.20 -17.61 9.81
N ASN A 297 -10.87 -18.69 9.41
CA ASN A 297 -12.32 -18.87 9.60
C ASN A 297 -12.71 -18.89 11.07
N GLY A 298 -13.76 -18.17 11.45
CA GLY A 298 -14.35 -18.24 12.78
C GLY A 298 -14.88 -16.92 13.33
N VAL A 299 -15.45 -17.00 14.54
CA VAL A 299 -15.99 -15.85 15.27
C VAL A 299 -14.91 -15.28 16.18
N TYR A 300 -14.71 -13.96 16.10
CA TYR A 300 -13.75 -13.22 16.92
C TYR A 300 -14.46 -12.19 17.78
N GLY A 301 -14.24 -12.26 19.09
CA GLY A 301 -14.65 -11.25 20.06
C GLY A 301 -13.48 -10.28 20.28
N VAL A 302 -13.79 -9.00 20.25
CA VAL A 302 -12.83 -7.90 20.41
C VAL A 302 -13.31 -6.98 21.52
N GLU A 303 -12.55 -6.91 22.58
CA GLU A 303 -12.75 -5.96 23.67
C GLU A 303 -11.64 -4.91 23.61
N TYR A 304 -12.02 -3.62 23.56
CA TYR A 304 -11.03 -2.55 23.51
C TYR A 304 -11.25 -1.50 24.56
N GLU A 305 -10.17 -0.99 25.12
CA GLU A 305 -10.13 0.10 26.09
C GLU A 305 -8.78 0.83 26.00
N ASN A 306 -8.78 2.15 26.16
CA ASN A 306 -7.54 2.98 26.14
C ASN A 306 -6.70 2.83 24.86
N GLY A 307 -7.35 2.54 23.73
CA GLY A 307 -6.67 2.38 22.44
C GLY A 307 -6.07 1.00 22.18
N ILE A 308 -6.23 0.05 23.08
CA ILE A 308 -5.69 -1.31 23.02
C ILE A 308 -6.84 -2.31 22.96
N ALA A 309 -6.68 -3.40 22.19
CA ALA A 309 -7.67 -4.46 22.11
C ALA A 309 -7.14 -5.82 22.60
N ASP A 310 -7.98 -6.55 23.32
CA ASP A 310 -7.89 -8.00 23.49
C ASP A 310 -8.78 -8.69 22.46
N VAL A 311 -8.24 -9.72 21.82
CA VAL A 311 -8.91 -10.43 20.74
C VAL A 311 -8.92 -11.92 21.04
N LYS A 312 -10.10 -12.52 21.04
CA LYS A 312 -10.30 -13.95 21.31
C LYS A 312 -11.08 -14.60 20.18
N LYS A 313 -10.62 -15.76 19.70
CA LYS A 313 -11.43 -16.62 18.84
C LYS A 313 -12.46 -17.34 19.74
N LEU A 314 -13.72 -17.16 19.41
CA LEU A 314 -14.86 -17.71 20.15
C LEU A 314 -15.22 -19.13 19.64
N PRO A 315 -15.97 -19.93 20.42
CA PRO A 315 -16.46 -21.21 19.95
C PRO A 315 -17.27 -21.10 18.65
N SER A 316 -17.22 -22.14 17.83
CA SER A 316 -18.02 -22.19 16.61
C SER A 316 -19.52 -22.07 16.93
N GLY A 317 -20.24 -21.24 16.16
CA GLY A 317 -21.65 -20.98 16.36
C GLY A 317 -21.97 -19.91 17.41
N SER A 318 -20.96 -19.23 17.97
CA SER A 318 -21.19 -18.04 18.82
C SER A 318 -21.95 -16.96 18.04
N GLU A 319 -22.82 -16.22 18.72
CA GLU A 319 -23.48 -15.06 18.14
C GLU A 319 -22.45 -14.00 17.73
N CYS A 320 -22.75 -13.29 16.65
CA CYS A 320 -21.88 -12.22 16.16
C CYS A 320 -22.69 -11.00 15.72
N ASP A 321 -22.08 -9.82 15.83
CA ASP A 321 -22.67 -8.57 15.35
C ASP A 321 -22.68 -8.50 13.82
N LEU A 322 -21.64 -9.07 13.20
CA LEU A 322 -21.36 -9.01 11.76
C LEU A 322 -20.80 -10.36 11.29
N SER A 323 -21.30 -10.88 10.16
CA SER A 323 -20.69 -12.03 9.46
C SER A 323 -20.31 -11.63 8.05
N VAL A 324 -19.05 -11.86 7.66
CA VAL A 324 -18.47 -11.42 6.38
C VAL A 324 -17.47 -12.43 5.83
N PRO A 325 -17.40 -12.61 4.50
CA PRO A 325 -16.26 -13.27 3.88
C PRO A 325 -14.96 -12.53 4.16
N VAL A 326 -13.83 -13.23 4.21
CA VAL A 326 -12.51 -12.63 4.47
C VAL A 326 -12.16 -11.47 3.55
N ALA A 327 -12.57 -11.53 2.28
CA ALA A 327 -12.38 -10.44 1.32
C ALA A 327 -13.07 -9.15 1.78
N THR A 328 -14.35 -9.22 2.14
CA THR A 328 -15.13 -8.10 2.68
C THR A 328 -14.58 -7.65 4.03
N PHE A 329 -14.21 -8.58 4.92
CA PHE A 329 -13.56 -8.27 6.18
C PHE A 329 -12.27 -7.49 5.99
N THR A 330 -11.42 -7.92 5.04
CA THR A 330 -10.17 -7.21 4.72
C THR A 330 -10.43 -5.77 4.28
N GLN A 331 -11.43 -5.55 3.43
CA GLN A 331 -11.79 -4.21 2.95
C GLN A 331 -12.28 -3.30 4.10
N LEU A 332 -13.13 -3.82 4.98
CA LEU A 332 -13.64 -3.10 6.16
C LEU A 332 -12.50 -2.71 7.11
N VAL A 333 -11.64 -3.67 7.45
CA VAL A 333 -10.55 -3.48 8.43
C VAL A 333 -9.47 -2.55 7.90
N TYR A 334 -9.14 -2.65 6.61
CA TYR A 334 -8.21 -1.71 5.97
C TYR A 334 -8.83 -0.32 5.73
N GLY A 335 -10.14 -0.15 5.98
CA GLY A 335 -10.78 1.16 5.85
C GLY A 335 -10.54 1.79 4.48
N TYR A 336 -10.78 1.01 3.41
CA TYR A 336 -10.68 1.51 2.04
C TYR A 336 -11.57 2.73 1.82
N ASP A 337 -12.75 2.70 2.45
CA ASP A 337 -13.66 3.83 2.53
C ASP A 337 -14.27 3.95 3.94
N GLU A 338 -15.07 4.97 4.20
CA GLU A 338 -15.89 5.07 5.42
C GLU A 338 -17.08 4.14 5.31
N TYR A 339 -17.10 3.10 6.14
CA TYR A 339 -18.16 2.10 6.14
C TYR A 339 -19.09 2.29 7.34
N THR A 340 -20.37 2.50 7.03
CA THR A 340 -21.44 2.62 8.03
C THR A 340 -22.32 1.36 8.00
N PRO A 341 -23.13 1.11 9.04
CA PRO A 341 -24.10 0.02 9.05
C PRO A 341 -25.00 -0.04 7.81
N ASP A 342 -25.34 1.12 7.23
CA ASP A 342 -26.24 1.23 6.07
C ASP A 342 -25.58 0.75 4.77
N ILE A 343 -24.25 0.77 4.68
CA ILE A 343 -23.50 0.34 3.50
C ILE A 343 -23.22 -1.18 3.52
N VAL A 344 -23.07 -1.76 4.71
CA VAL A 344 -22.72 -3.17 4.87
C VAL A 344 -23.64 -4.13 4.11
N PRO A 345 -24.96 -3.95 4.07
CA PRO A 345 -25.87 -4.84 3.30
C PRO A 345 -25.59 -4.89 1.79
N TYR A 346 -24.88 -3.89 1.23
CA TYR A 346 -24.48 -3.84 -0.17
C TYR A 346 -23.12 -4.50 -0.42
N MET A 347 -22.37 -4.86 0.63
CA MET A 347 -21.09 -5.52 0.51
C MET A 347 -21.26 -7.01 0.27
N ASN A 348 -20.40 -7.58 -0.56
CA ASN A 348 -20.51 -8.97 -0.98
C ASN A 348 -20.44 -9.93 0.23
N GLY A 349 -21.50 -10.73 0.42
CA GLY A 349 -21.61 -11.74 1.45
C GLY A 349 -21.73 -11.23 2.88
N ALA A 350 -21.82 -9.92 3.09
CA ALA A 350 -21.95 -9.35 4.42
C ALA A 350 -23.37 -9.55 5.01
N LYS A 351 -23.43 -9.89 6.28
CA LYS A 351 -24.67 -9.99 7.07
C LYS A 351 -24.47 -9.20 8.37
N LEU A 352 -25.24 -8.14 8.53
CA LEU A 352 -25.21 -7.29 9.71
C LEU A 352 -26.38 -7.70 10.64
N TYR A 353 -26.05 -8.19 11.83
CA TYR A 353 -27.04 -8.60 12.85
C TYR A 353 -27.26 -7.50 13.90
N ASN A 354 -26.22 -6.71 14.19
CA ASN A 354 -26.28 -5.61 15.14
C ASN A 354 -25.83 -4.28 14.51
N PRO A 355 -26.78 -3.43 14.02
CA PRO A 355 -26.42 -2.13 13.43
C PRO A 355 -25.76 -1.14 14.41
N GLN A 356 -25.85 -1.39 15.72
CA GLN A 356 -25.23 -0.57 16.76
C GLN A 356 -23.89 -1.15 17.25
N SER A 357 -23.33 -2.10 16.50
CA SER A 357 -22.05 -2.72 16.84
C SER A 357 -20.94 -1.68 16.98
N LYS A 358 -20.11 -1.85 17.99
CA LYS A 358 -18.89 -1.07 18.23
C LYS A 358 -17.81 -1.29 17.16
N PHE A 359 -18.01 -2.23 16.26
CA PHE A 359 -17.18 -2.42 15.07
C PHE A 359 -17.05 -1.12 14.27
N PHE A 360 -18.16 -0.42 14.02
CA PHE A 360 -18.16 0.81 13.20
C PHE A 360 -17.54 2.02 13.92
N GLU A 361 -17.36 1.96 15.23
CA GLU A 361 -16.60 2.96 15.98
C GLU A 361 -15.09 2.68 15.97
N ALA A 362 -14.70 1.45 15.64
CA ALA A 362 -13.31 0.98 15.67
C ALA A 362 -12.61 1.05 14.29
N PHE A 363 -13.39 1.03 13.21
CA PHE A 363 -12.83 0.98 11.85
C PHE A 363 -13.35 2.15 11.01
N HIS A 364 -12.45 3.05 10.69
CA HIS A 364 -12.68 4.23 9.87
C HIS A 364 -11.83 4.20 8.61
N LYS A 365 -12.10 5.10 7.67
CA LYS A 365 -11.28 5.31 6.49
C LYS A 365 -9.83 5.57 6.87
N LYS A 366 -8.92 4.91 6.17
CA LYS A 366 -7.48 4.96 6.41
C LYS A 366 -6.73 5.49 5.17
N ASN A 367 -5.55 6.06 5.40
CA ASN A 367 -4.64 6.48 4.34
C ASN A 367 -3.85 5.27 3.85
N ASN A 368 -4.40 4.58 2.87
CA ASN A 368 -3.81 3.38 2.28
C ASN A 368 -3.10 3.72 0.98
N GLY A 369 -1.90 3.19 0.79
CA GLY A 369 -1.16 3.34 -0.45
C GLY A 369 0.23 2.75 -0.36
N LEU A 370 0.90 2.67 -1.50
CA LEU A 370 2.22 2.10 -1.64
C LEU A 370 2.94 2.80 -2.78
N PHE A 371 4.25 3.02 -2.65
CA PHE A 371 5.09 3.50 -3.75
C PHE A 371 5.67 2.34 -4.57
N GLU A 372 5.90 1.20 -3.95
CA GLU A 372 6.54 0.03 -4.55
C GLU A 372 5.59 -0.75 -5.47
N HIS A 373 6.15 -1.26 -6.57
CA HIS A 373 5.58 -2.33 -7.37
C HIS A 373 6.42 -3.61 -7.15
N PHE A 374 5.77 -4.73 -6.90
CA PHE A 374 6.40 -6.02 -6.58
C PHE A 374 5.78 -7.20 -7.35
#